data_91ae2e3acbd03cedd96451b66b4a543e
#
_entry.id   91ae2e3acbd03cedd96451b66b4a543e
#
_cell.length_a   1.000
_cell.length_b   1.000
_cell.length_c   1.000
_cell.angle_alpha   90.00
_cell.angle_beta   90.00
_cell.angle_gamma   90.00
#
_symmetry.space_group_name_H-M   'P 1'
#
loop_
_entity.id
_entity.type
_entity.pdbx_description
1 polymer ?
#
loop_
_entity_poly.entity_id
_entity_poly.type
_entity_poly.pdbx_seq_one_letter_code
_entity_poly.pdbx_strand_id
1 'polypeptide(L)'
;QRAKLVLIDCLGAIVGGMAEPDMQKLATMPQPVGTASILGATMKTDSQTAAFLNGMAGTVLEMDEGSQFARGHPGMHVFPALMAAAEDGTFTGEEFLRAFVIGYDVAARAGIGTKLRMSMHPHGTWGTLGASAALAALYRLTEDQTSELLNIASSLTLATSRRTMLEGGTVRNAYTGVSNQMALLACRLRHAGISGESVGISSVFGTVVGTDFDYEAACEGLGERFEITRNYFKLHACCRYNHAALDAL
;
A
#
# COMPACT_ATOMS: atom_id res chain seq x y z
N GLN A 1 6.65 12.98 13.77
CA GLN A 1 6.54 14.10 12.81
C GLN A 1 6.58 13.61 11.35
N ARG A 2 7.54 12.75 10.96
CA ARG A 2 7.69 12.29 9.55
C ARG A 2 6.42 11.61 9.02
N ALA A 3 5.77 10.76 9.82
CA ALA A 3 4.52 10.11 9.44
C ALA A 3 3.41 11.10 9.06
N LYS A 4 3.29 12.22 9.78
CA LYS A 4 2.31 13.27 9.44
C LYS A 4 2.59 13.91 8.08
N LEU A 5 3.86 14.13 7.74
CA LEU A 5 4.24 14.68 6.43
C LEU A 5 3.92 13.68 5.31
N VAL A 6 4.21 12.39 5.52
CA VAL A 6 3.86 11.33 4.55
C VAL A 6 2.35 11.23 4.36
N LEU A 7 1.56 11.34 5.44
CA LEU A 7 0.09 11.37 5.33
C LEU A 7 -0.42 12.57 4.54
N ILE A 8 0.14 13.77 4.77
CA ILE A 8 -0.23 14.98 4.03
C ILE A 8 0.10 14.81 2.55
N ASP A 9 1.25 14.25 2.22
CA ASP A 9 1.66 13.95 0.85
C ASP A 9 0.72 12.94 0.18
N CYS A 10 0.40 11.83 0.86
CA CYS A 10 -0.57 10.85 0.37
C CYS A 10 -1.96 11.47 0.13
N LEU A 11 -2.45 12.29 1.06
CA LEU A 11 -3.72 13.00 0.92
C LEU A 11 -3.71 13.93 -0.30
N GLY A 12 -2.64 14.71 -0.46
CA GLY A 12 -2.47 15.61 -1.61
C GLY A 12 -2.46 14.85 -2.93
N ALA A 13 -1.71 13.74 -3.00
CA ALA A 13 -1.64 12.90 -4.19
C ALA A 13 -3.00 12.27 -4.54
N ILE A 14 -3.76 11.79 -3.55
CA ILE A 14 -5.10 11.22 -3.77
C ILE A 14 -6.07 12.28 -4.27
N VAL A 15 -6.16 13.42 -3.58
CA VAL A 15 -7.12 14.49 -3.95
C VAL A 15 -6.78 15.06 -5.32
N GLY A 16 -5.50 15.28 -5.62
CA GLY A 16 -5.05 15.71 -6.94
C GLY A 16 -5.33 14.68 -8.03
N GLY A 17 -5.01 13.41 -7.77
CA GLY A 17 -5.26 12.33 -8.73
C GLY A 17 -6.74 12.03 -8.94
N MET A 18 -7.59 12.22 -7.92
CA MET A 18 -9.04 12.08 -8.06
C MET A 18 -9.64 13.13 -9.01
N ALA A 19 -8.98 14.26 -9.22
CA ALA A 19 -9.41 15.28 -10.17
C ALA A 19 -9.16 14.88 -11.65
N GLU A 20 -8.37 13.84 -11.91
CA GLU A 20 -8.11 13.37 -13.27
C GLU A 20 -9.36 12.77 -13.92
N PRO A 21 -9.57 12.98 -15.24
CA PRO A 21 -10.80 12.57 -15.94
C PRO A 21 -11.14 11.08 -15.80
N ASP A 22 -10.14 10.20 -15.88
CA ASP A 22 -10.34 8.76 -15.77
C ASP A 22 -10.78 8.36 -14.35
N MET A 23 -10.23 9.02 -13.32
CA MET A 23 -10.61 8.79 -11.93
C MET A 23 -12.01 9.32 -11.63
N GLN A 24 -12.36 10.51 -12.14
CA GLN A 24 -13.72 11.05 -12.04
C GLN A 24 -14.73 10.10 -12.68
N LYS A 25 -14.45 9.60 -13.90
CA LYS A 25 -15.31 8.64 -14.59
C LYS A 25 -15.46 7.35 -13.76
N LEU A 26 -14.37 6.82 -13.23
CA LEU A 26 -14.40 5.59 -12.43
C LEU A 26 -15.19 5.77 -11.12
N ALA A 27 -14.98 6.89 -10.41
CA ALA A 27 -15.66 7.20 -9.17
C ALA A 27 -17.18 7.43 -9.35
N THR A 28 -17.62 7.96 -10.52
CA THR A 28 -19.03 8.20 -10.83
C THR A 28 -19.78 6.97 -11.33
N MET A 29 -19.11 5.84 -11.62
CA MET A 29 -19.79 4.57 -11.90
C MET A 29 -20.62 4.13 -10.68
N PRO A 30 -21.67 3.32 -10.86
CA PRO A 30 -22.42 2.78 -9.73
C PRO A 30 -21.51 2.07 -8.73
N GLN A 31 -21.51 2.54 -7.48
CA GLN A 31 -20.67 2.02 -6.41
C GLN A 31 -21.54 1.33 -5.35
N PRO A 32 -21.00 0.34 -4.60
CA PRO A 32 -21.67 -0.21 -3.43
C PRO A 32 -22.00 0.88 -2.40
N VAL A 33 -23.11 0.71 -1.70
CA VAL A 33 -23.52 1.64 -0.63
C VAL A 33 -22.63 1.44 0.60
N GLY A 34 -22.13 2.52 1.17
CA GLY A 34 -21.30 2.50 2.38
C GLY A 34 -21.01 3.87 2.95
N THR A 35 -20.17 3.92 3.97
CA THR A 35 -19.84 5.14 4.75
C THR A 35 -18.41 5.62 4.53
N ALA A 36 -17.58 4.84 3.83
CA ALA A 36 -16.18 5.17 3.59
C ALA A 36 -16.03 6.26 2.53
N SER A 37 -15.14 7.21 2.78
CA SER A 37 -14.92 8.39 1.95
C SER A 37 -14.09 8.10 0.72
N ILE A 38 -14.55 8.55 -0.44
CA ILE A 38 -13.73 8.70 -1.65
C ILE A 38 -13.12 10.10 -1.57
N LEU A 39 -11.82 10.19 -1.27
CA LEU A 39 -11.13 11.46 -1.05
C LEU A 39 -11.08 12.27 -2.36
N GLY A 40 -11.44 13.54 -2.28
CA GLY A 40 -11.56 14.40 -3.46
C GLY A 40 -12.90 14.27 -4.22
N ALA A 41 -13.82 13.41 -3.75
CA ALA A 41 -15.19 13.30 -4.25
C ALA A 41 -16.21 13.55 -3.12
N THR A 42 -17.46 13.81 -3.48
CA THR A 42 -18.55 14.01 -2.50
C THR A 42 -19.27 12.72 -2.14
N MET A 43 -19.00 11.65 -2.88
CA MET A 43 -19.66 10.36 -2.70
C MET A 43 -18.93 9.51 -1.66
N LYS A 44 -19.70 8.59 -1.06
CA LYS A 44 -19.21 7.55 -0.16
C LYS A 44 -19.54 6.16 -0.72
N THR A 45 -18.77 5.16 -0.31
CA THR A 45 -18.93 3.78 -0.74
C THR A 45 -18.52 2.82 0.38
N ASP A 46 -18.51 1.52 0.13
CA ASP A 46 -17.95 0.55 1.07
C ASP A 46 -16.42 0.69 1.20
N SER A 47 -15.88 0.19 2.32
CA SER A 47 -14.46 0.33 2.66
C SER A 47 -13.52 -0.24 1.60
N GLN A 48 -13.87 -1.37 0.98
CA GLN A 48 -13.01 -2.01 -0.03
C GLN A 48 -12.93 -1.18 -1.31
N THR A 49 -14.07 -0.65 -1.75
CA THR A 49 -14.15 0.22 -2.94
C THR A 49 -13.49 1.57 -2.68
N ALA A 50 -13.68 2.17 -1.49
CA ALA A 50 -12.99 3.41 -1.10
C ALA A 50 -11.47 3.22 -1.08
N ALA A 51 -10.98 2.14 -0.47
CA ALA A 51 -9.56 1.84 -0.44
C ALA A 51 -8.97 1.64 -1.84
N PHE A 52 -9.71 0.97 -2.73
CA PHE A 52 -9.33 0.80 -4.13
C PHE A 52 -9.22 2.14 -4.87
N LEU A 53 -10.29 2.95 -4.83
CA LEU A 53 -10.34 4.21 -5.57
C LEU A 53 -9.31 5.22 -5.07
N ASN A 54 -9.18 5.36 -3.74
CA ASN A 54 -8.18 6.24 -3.14
C ASN A 54 -6.75 5.78 -3.45
N GLY A 55 -6.48 4.48 -3.37
CA GLY A 55 -5.16 3.92 -3.69
C GLY A 55 -4.79 4.10 -5.16
N MET A 56 -5.74 3.95 -6.07
CA MET A 56 -5.52 4.20 -7.50
C MET A 56 -5.29 5.69 -7.75
N ALA A 57 -6.16 6.57 -7.23
CA ALA A 57 -6.04 8.02 -7.40
C ALA A 57 -4.68 8.55 -6.94
N GLY A 58 -4.17 8.04 -5.81
CA GLY A 58 -2.90 8.49 -5.25
C GLY A 58 -1.68 8.25 -6.13
N THR A 59 -1.76 7.35 -7.11
CA THR A 59 -0.63 7.02 -8.02
C THR A 59 -0.75 7.61 -9.42
N VAL A 60 -1.92 8.16 -9.79
CA VAL A 60 -2.18 8.64 -11.15
C VAL A 60 -1.23 9.77 -11.57
N LEU A 61 -0.94 10.69 -10.66
CA LEU A 61 -0.09 11.87 -10.93
C LEU A 61 1.42 11.57 -10.80
N GLU A 62 1.83 10.36 -10.38
CA GLU A 62 3.24 10.07 -10.08
C GLU A 62 3.88 11.06 -9.08
N MET A 63 3.09 11.59 -8.12
CA MET A 63 3.54 12.58 -7.12
C MET A 63 3.61 12.00 -5.70
N ASP A 64 3.15 10.77 -5.50
CA ASP A 64 3.18 10.08 -4.21
C ASP A 64 4.61 9.83 -3.70
N GLU A 65 4.80 9.96 -2.37
CA GLU A 65 6.06 9.69 -1.69
C GLU A 65 6.62 8.30 -1.99
N GLY A 66 7.86 8.04 -1.65
CA GLY A 66 8.43 6.71 -1.86
C GLY A 66 9.62 6.37 -0.99
N SER A 67 9.98 5.10 -1.02
CA SER A 67 11.19 4.53 -0.44
C SER A 67 12.07 3.95 -1.55
N GLN A 68 13.28 4.48 -1.67
CA GLN A 68 14.25 3.92 -2.64
C GLN A 68 14.71 2.51 -2.25
N PHE A 69 14.70 2.19 -0.96
CA PHE A 69 15.12 0.90 -0.43
C PHE A 69 14.07 -0.19 -0.71
N ALA A 70 12.79 0.13 -0.51
CA ALA A 70 11.66 -0.73 -0.87
C ALA A 70 11.34 -0.70 -2.36
N ARG A 71 11.91 0.23 -3.13
CA ARG A 71 11.68 0.42 -4.57
C ARG A 71 10.21 0.69 -4.92
N GLY A 72 9.52 1.46 -4.09
CA GLY A 72 8.10 1.76 -4.28
C GLY A 72 7.57 2.78 -3.28
N HIS A 73 6.27 2.81 -3.09
CA HIS A 73 5.51 3.86 -2.43
C HIS A 73 4.73 3.32 -1.23
N PRO A 74 5.39 3.02 -0.07
CA PRO A 74 4.73 2.33 1.05
C PRO A 74 3.54 3.09 1.63
N GLY A 75 3.62 4.42 1.74
CA GLY A 75 2.52 5.23 2.26
C GLY A 75 1.23 5.04 1.49
N MET A 76 1.32 5.08 0.15
CA MET A 76 0.15 4.91 -0.71
C MET A 76 -0.41 3.49 -0.70
N HIS A 77 0.42 2.48 -0.45
CA HIS A 77 -0.04 1.10 -0.31
C HIS A 77 -0.68 0.80 1.04
N VAL A 78 -0.57 1.68 2.04
CA VAL A 78 -1.06 1.47 3.40
C VAL A 78 -2.20 2.42 3.76
N PHE A 79 -2.05 3.70 3.43
CA PHE A 79 -2.96 4.74 3.89
C PHE A 79 -4.41 4.54 3.46
N PRO A 80 -4.75 4.20 2.20
CA PRO A 80 -6.14 4.08 1.76
C PRO A 80 -6.93 2.99 2.50
N ALA A 81 -6.33 1.81 2.72
CA ALA A 81 -6.98 0.74 3.48
C ALA A 81 -7.16 1.11 4.95
N LEU A 82 -6.12 1.71 5.55
CA LEU A 82 -6.14 2.14 6.94
C LEU A 82 -7.19 3.24 7.16
N MET A 83 -7.32 4.21 6.23
CA MET A 83 -8.32 5.28 6.29
C MET A 83 -9.73 4.70 6.20
N ALA A 84 -10.00 3.85 5.22
CA ALA A 84 -11.30 3.22 5.05
C ALA A 84 -11.72 2.39 6.27
N ALA A 85 -10.78 1.63 6.86
CA ALA A 85 -11.02 0.87 8.08
C ALA A 85 -11.25 1.76 9.31
N ALA A 86 -10.56 2.89 9.40
CA ALA A 86 -10.72 3.82 10.51
C ALA A 86 -12.08 4.55 10.47
N GLU A 87 -12.65 4.77 9.30
CA GLU A 87 -13.98 5.36 9.14
C GLU A 87 -15.12 4.39 9.55
N ASP A 88 -14.86 3.08 9.55
CA ASP A 88 -15.82 2.06 10.00
C ASP A 88 -15.80 1.83 11.53
N GLY A 89 -14.91 2.50 12.27
CA GLY A 89 -14.74 2.30 13.70
C GLY A 89 -14.50 3.60 14.47
N THR A 90 -14.18 3.44 15.76
CA THR A 90 -13.83 4.56 16.63
C THR A 90 -12.37 4.39 17.07
N PHE A 91 -11.49 5.18 16.47
CA PHE A 91 -10.06 5.16 16.74
C PHE A 91 -9.53 6.58 16.98
N THR A 92 -8.52 6.69 17.82
CA THR A 92 -7.81 7.95 18.04
C THR A 92 -6.83 8.25 16.92
N GLY A 93 -6.48 9.52 16.74
CA GLY A 93 -5.42 9.89 15.79
C GLY A 93 -4.04 9.27 16.12
N GLU A 94 -3.78 8.98 17.40
CA GLU A 94 -2.56 8.30 17.84
C GLU A 94 -2.54 6.85 17.39
N GLU A 95 -3.65 6.12 17.57
CA GLU A 95 -3.79 4.74 17.10
C GLU A 95 -3.65 4.64 15.59
N PHE A 96 -4.27 5.57 14.86
CA PHE A 96 -4.16 5.68 13.42
C PHE A 96 -2.70 5.90 12.98
N LEU A 97 -2.01 6.89 13.57
CA LEU A 97 -0.61 7.19 13.24
C LEU A 97 0.32 6.04 13.57
N ARG A 98 0.12 5.36 14.69
CA ARG A 98 0.89 4.17 15.07
C ARG A 98 0.69 3.05 14.06
N ALA A 99 -0.56 2.75 13.70
CA ALA A 99 -0.89 1.74 12.70
C ALA A 99 -0.27 2.08 11.33
N PHE A 100 -0.32 3.35 10.92
CA PHE A 100 0.30 3.81 9.68
C PHE A 100 1.82 3.60 9.66
N VAL A 101 2.51 3.95 10.75
CA VAL A 101 3.97 3.75 10.86
C VAL A 101 4.33 2.27 10.79
N ILE A 102 3.59 1.40 11.49
CA ILE A 102 3.80 -0.06 11.48
C ILE A 102 3.58 -0.61 10.06
N GLY A 103 2.47 -0.25 9.41
CA GLY A 103 2.19 -0.71 8.05
C GLY A 103 3.23 -0.24 7.04
N TYR A 104 3.66 1.01 7.13
CA TYR A 104 4.75 1.56 6.31
C TYR A 104 6.04 0.75 6.48
N ASP A 105 6.41 0.50 7.74
CA ASP A 105 7.63 -0.23 8.09
C ASP A 105 7.62 -1.66 7.54
N VAL A 106 6.51 -2.39 7.74
CA VAL A 106 6.34 -3.75 7.22
C VAL A 106 6.37 -3.78 5.69
N ALA A 107 5.66 -2.86 5.02
CA ALA A 107 5.68 -2.73 3.56
C ALA A 107 7.11 -2.51 3.03
N ALA A 108 7.82 -1.55 3.62
CA ALA A 108 9.17 -1.22 3.20
C ALA A 108 10.16 -2.37 3.44
N ARG A 109 10.09 -3.02 4.61
CA ARG A 109 10.94 -4.17 4.96
C ARG A 109 10.68 -5.39 4.08
N ALA A 110 9.42 -5.68 3.76
CA ALA A 110 9.09 -6.73 2.81
C ALA A 110 9.67 -6.43 1.42
N GLY A 111 9.62 -5.17 0.98
CA GLY A 111 10.24 -4.72 -0.27
C GLY A 111 11.78 -4.79 -0.25
N ILE A 112 12.42 -4.48 0.89
CA ILE A 112 13.87 -4.57 1.09
C ILE A 112 14.32 -6.03 1.03
N GLY A 113 13.65 -6.93 1.75
CA GLY A 113 14.00 -8.36 1.80
C GLY A 113 13.70 -9.11 0.49
N THR A 114 12.77 -8.61 -0.32
CA THR A 114 12.39 -9.32 -1.56
C THR A 114 13.36 -9.04 -2.70
N LYS A 115 13.97 -10.07 -3.25
CA LYS A 115 14.63 -10.03 -4.56
C LYS A 115 13.58 -10.23 -5.65
N LEU A 116 12.85 -9.15 -5.95
CA LEU A 116 11.73 -9.18 -6.89
C LEU A 116 12.20 -9.63 -8.29
N ARG A 117 11.40 -10.47 -8.96
CA ARG A 117 11.68 -10.88 -10.35
C ARG A 117 11.71 -9.65 -11.26
N MET A 118 12.64 -9.63 -12.21
CA MET A 118 12.81 -8.51 -13.15
C MET A 118 11.57 -8.24 -14.02
N SER A 119 10.73 -9.25 -14.21
CA SER A 119 9.45 -9.14 -14.93
C SER A 119 8.32 -8.49 -14.09
N MET A 120 8.50 -8.42 -12.78
CA MET A 120 7.49 -7.89 -11.85
C MET A 120 7.63 -6.38 -11.64
N HIS A 121 6.50 -5.73 -11.42
CA HIS A 121 6.44 -4.37 -10.90
C HIS A 121 6.25 -4.40 -9.37
N PRO A 122 6.93 -3.58 -8.58
CA PRO A 122 6.82 -3.63 -7.11
C PRO A 122 5.42 -3.25 -6.59
N HIS A 123 4.71 -2.34 -7.27
CA HIS A 123 3.35 -1.97 -6.86
C HIS A 123 2.41 -3.18 -6.96
N GLY A 124 1.54 -3.34 -5.97
CA GLY A 124 0.62 -4.46 -5.87
C GLY A 124 1.22 -5.73 -5.27
N THR A 125 2.53 -5.74 -4.96
CA THR A 125 3.21 -6.88 -4.32
C THR A 125 3.18 -6.74 -2.79
N TRP A 126 4.26 -6.31 -2.16
CA TRP A 126 4.40 -6.16 -0.71
C TRP A 126 3.44 -5.15 -0.07
N GLY A 127 2.74 -4.32 -0.87
CA GLY A 127 1.76 -3.35 -0.37
C GLY A 127 0.62 -3.99 0.41
N THR A 128 0.15 -5.16 -0.02
CA THR A 128 -0.90 -5.93 0.69
C THR A 128 -0.44 -6.33 2.09
N LEU A 129 0.83 -6.72 2.27
CA LEU A 129 1.40 -7.02 3.60
C LEU A 129 1.41 -5.78 4.49
N GLY A 130 1.89 -4.65 3.96
CA GLY A 130 1.96 -3.40 4.73
C GLY A 130 0.59 -2.91 5.19
N ALA A 131 -0.39 -2.88 4.28
CA ALA A 131 -1.76 -2.52 4.63
C ALA A 131 -2.35 -3.49 5.67
N SER A 132 -2.13 -4.81 5.52
CA SER A 132 -2.59 -5.80 6.49
C SER A 132 -1.94 -5.64 7.86
N ALA A 133 -0.64 -5.31 7.92
CA ALA A 133 0.04 -5.01 9.18
C ALA A 133 -0.52 -3.74 9.85
N ALA A 134 -0.84 -2.70 9.07
CA ALA A 134 -1.50 -1.51 9.59
C ALA A 134 -2.88 -1.85 10.19
N LEU A 135 -3.67 -2.66 9.49
CA LEU A 135 -4.98 -3.11 9.96
C LEU A 135 -4.86 -3.99 11.22
N ALA A 136 -3.85 -4.88 11.28
CA ALA A 136 -3.56 -5.67 12.48
C ALA A 136 -3.28 -4.77 13.69
N ALA A 137 -2.47 -3.73 13.51
CA ALA A 137 -2.14 -2.77 14.55
C ALA A 137 -3.35 -1.92 14.96
N LEU A 138 -4.18 -1.48 13.99
CA LEU A 138 -5.39 -0.71 14.23
C LEU A 138 -6.41 -1.51 15.06
N TYR A 139 -6.63 -2.78 14.68
CA TYR A 139 -7.56 -3.70 15.34
C TYR A 139 -6.97 -4.38 16.57
N ARG A 140 -5.72 -4.06 16.94
CA ARG A 140 -5.02 -4.62 18.11
C ARG A 140 -5.00 -6.15 18.12
N LEU A 141 -4.73 -6.75 16.96
CA LEU A 141 -4.61 -8.21 16.83
C LEU A 141 -3.44 -8.73 17.67
N THR A 142 -3.56 -9.95 18.18
CA THR A 142 -2.44 -10.64 18.84
C THR A 142 -1.34 -10.99 17.84
N GLU A 143 -0.18 -11.45 18.31
CA GLU A 143 0.93 -11.89 17.47
C GLU A 143 0.51 -13.02 16.53
N ASP A 144 -0.14 -14.06 17.07
CA ASP A 144 -0.64 -15.19 16.27
C ASP A 144 -1.64 -14.75 15.21
N GLN A 145 -2.58 -13.88 15.60
CA GLN A 145 -3.57 -13.32 14.69
C GLN A 145 -2.96 -12.44 13.60
N THR A 146 -1.90 -11.72 13.93
CA THR A 146 -1.16 -10.89 12.96
C THR A 146 -0.39 -11.78 11.99
N SER A 147 0.28 -12.82 12.49
CA SER A 147 0.98 -13.80 11.65
C SER A 147 0.03 -14.48 10.66
N GLU A 148 -1.13 -14.95 11.16
CA GLU A 148 -2.18 -15.54 10.32
C GLU A 148 -2.64 -14.56 9.22
N LEU A 149 -2.92 -13.29 9.59
CA LEU A 149 -3.36 -12.28 8.64
C LEU A 149 -2.30 -12.00 7.56
N LEU A 150 -1.03 -11.91 7.93
CA LEU A 150 0.06 -11.67 6.98
C LEU A 150 0.26 -12.88 6.03
N ASN A 151 0.08 -14.08 6.52
CA ASN A 151 0.12 -15.29 5.69
C ASN A 151 -1.02 -15.33 4.66
N ILE A 152 -2.24 -14.94 5.06
CA ILE A 152 -3.38 -14.77 4.12
C ILE A 152 -3.07 -13.67 3.11
N ALA A 153 -2.60 -12.50 3.57
CA ALA A 153 -2.29 -11.35 2.73
C ALA A 153 -1.21 -11.66 1.69
N SER A 154 -0.24 -12.50 2.01
CA SER A 154 0.79 -12.96 1.07
C SER A 154 0.18 -13.65 -0.15
N SER A 155 -0.81 -14.51 0.07
CA SER A 155 -1.50 -15.24 -1.01
C SER A 155 -2.40 -14.34 -1.87
N LEU A 156 -2.74 -13.13 -1.41
CA LEU A 156 -3.52 -12.14 -2.14
C LEU A 156 -2.66 -11.10 -2.86
N THR A 157 -1.35 -11.30 -2.91
CA THR A 157 -0.40 -10.45 -3.61
C THR A 157 -0.61 -10.53 -5.12
N LEU A 158 -0.57 -9.38 -5.80
CA LEU A 158 -0.72 -9.32 -7.25
C LEU A 158 0.56 -9.75 -7.98
N ALA A 159 0.40 -10.52 -9.05
CA ALA A 159 1.42 -10.81 -10.04
C ALA A 159 1.42 -9.69 -11.11
N THR A 160 2.02 -8.54 -10.78
CA THR A 160 2.02 -7.35 -11.63
C THR A 160 3.15 -7.38 -12.66
N SER A 161 2.86 -7.00 -13.91
CA SER A 161 3.86 -6.95 -14.96
C SER A 161 4.58 -5.60 -15.01
N ARG A 162 5.92 -5.65 -14.99
CA ARG A 162 6.75 -4.47 -15.25
C ARG A 162 6.56 -3.92 -16.66
N ARG A 163 6.26 -4.80 -17.63
CA ARG A 163 6.01 -4.42 -19.03
C ARG A 163 4.80 -3.50 -19.16
N THR A 164 3.75 -3.70 -18.36
CA THR A 164 2.59 -2.80 -18.33
C THR A 164 2.99 -1.34 -18.09
N MET A 165 3.91 -1.11 -17.15
CA MET A 165 4.43 0.24 -16.89
C MET A 165 5.27 0.75 -18.06
N LEU A 166 6.14 -0.08 -18.64
CA LEU A 166 7.04 0.31 -19.72
C LEU A 166 6.28 0.66 -21.02
N GLU A 167 5.13 0.03 -21.25
CA GLU A 167 4.25 0.32 -22.38
C GLU A 167 3.26 1.47 -22.11
N GLY A 168 3.30 2.09 -20.92
CA GLY A 168 2.38 3.17 -20.54
C GLY A 168 0.96 2.70 -20.24
N GLY A 169 0.76 1.43 -19.90
CA GLY A 169 -0.56 0.88 -19.54
C GLY A 169 -1.08 1.48 -18.23
N THR A 170 -2.17 2.27 -18.30
CA THR A 170 -2.72 3.00 -17.15
C THR A 170 -3.31 2.10 -16.06
N VAL A 171 -3.60 0.83 -16.36
CA VAL A 171 -4.01 -0.18 -15.35
C VAL A 171 -2.96 -0.35 -14.25
N ARG A 172 -1.71 0.04 -14.50
CA ARG A 172 -0.63 0.08 -13.49
C ARG A 172 -1.04 0.90 -12.26
N ASN A 173 -1.80 1.97 -12.42
CA ASN A 173 -2.27 2.81 -11.31
C ASN A 173 -3.24 2.07 -10.39
N ALA A 174 -3.97 1.07 -10.90
CA ALA A 174 -4.87 0.24 -10.11
C ALA A 174 -4.13 -0.71 -9.14
N TYR A 175 -2.85 -1.03 -9.36
CA TYR A 175 -2.11 -1.99 -8.53
C TYR A 175 -2.08 -1.60 -7.06
N THR A 176 -1.92 -0.32 -6.76
CA THR A 176 -1.94 0.22 -5.39
C THR A 176 -3.34 0.10 -4.78
N GLY A 177 -4.37 0.44 -5.55
CA GLY A 177 -5.76 0.31 -5.11
C GLY A 177 -6.12 -1.14 -4.79
N VAL A 178 -5.76 -2.08 -5.68
CA VAL A 178 -6.04 -3.51 -5.47
C VAL A 178 -5.30 -4.05 -4.24
N SER A 179 -4.04 -3.67 -3.98
CA SER A 179 -3.34 -4.14 -2.78
C SER A 179 -4.01 -3.65 -1.49
N ASN A 180 -4.52 -2.42 -1.45
CA ASN A 180 -5.31 -1.90 -0.33
C ASN A 180 -6.63 -2.66 -0.16
N GLN A 181 -7.35 -2.94 -1.26
CA GLN A 181 -8.58 -3.72 -1.25
C GLN A 181 -8.34 -5.16 -0.75
N MET A 182 -7.25 -5.81 -1.21
CA MET A 182 -6.89 -7.16 -0.80
C MET A 182 -6.51 -7.26 0.67
N ALA A 183 -5.93 -6.22 1.27
CA ALA A 183 -5.66 -6.19 2.71
C ALA A 183 -6.95 -6.21 3.54
N LEU A 184 -7.96 -5.44 3.14
CA LEU A 184 -9.29 -5.49 3.78
C LEU A 184 -9.97 -6.83 3.58
N LEU A 185 -9.83 -7.44 2.39
CA LEU A 185 -10.31 -8.78 2.13
C LEU A 185 -9.61 -9.81 3.02
N ALA A 186 -8.28 -9.72 3.20
CA ALA A 186 -7.52 -10.61 4.08
C ALA A 186 -8.04 -10.58 5.52
N CYS A 187 -8.36 -9.39 6.05
CA CYS A 187 -8.99 -9.25 7.38
C CYS A 187 -10.34 -9.98 7.45
N ARG A 188 -11.18 -9.87 6.42
CA ARG A 188 -12.47 -10.55 6.36
C ARG A 188 -12.33 -12.07 6.28
N LEU A 189 -11.39 -12.56 5.45
CA LEU A 189 -11.09 -13.98 5.32
C LEU A 189 -10.62 -14.57 6.65
N ARG A 190 -9.67 -13.89 7.31
CA ARG A 190 -9.20 -14.28 8.64
C ARG A 190 -10.36 -14.31 9.65
N HIS A 191 -11.21 -13.29 9.68
CA HIS A 191 -12.37 -13.25 10.60
C HIS A 191 -13.33 -14.43 10.36
N ALA A 192 -13.45 -14.87 9.11
CA ALA A 192 -14.25 -16.04 8.72
C ALA A 192 -13.56 -17.38 9.01
N GLY A 193 -12.35 -17.40 9.59
CA GLY A 193 -11.60 -18.62 9.90
C GLY A 193 -10.87 -19.24 8.70
N ILE A 194 -10.69 -18.49 7.61
CA ILE A 194 -9.91 -18.94 6.46
C ILE A 194 -8.44 -18.66 6.77
N SER A 195 -7.58 -19.66 6.58
CA SER A 195 -6.14 -19.60 6.87
C SER A 195 -5.30 -19.47 5.59
N GLY A 196 -4.11 -18.89 5.73
CA GLY A 196 -3.04 -18.95 4.73
C GLY A 196 -2.07 -20.10 5.01
N GLU A 197 -1.03 -20.19 4.18
CA GLU A 197 0.10 -21.10 4.46
C GLU A 197 0.96 -20.57 5.61
N SER A 198 1.61 -21.47 6.37
CA SER A 198 2.34 -21.10 7.60
C SER A 198 3.58 -20.21 7.38
N VAL A 199 4.11 -20.18 6.16
CA VAL A 199 5.31 -19.43 5.77
C VAL A 199 5.06 -18.55 4.54
N GLY A 200 3.84 -17.97 4.45
CA GLY A 200 3.34 -17.27 3.27
C GLY A 200 4.25 -16.16 2.75
N ILE A 201 4.89 -15.40 3.66
CA ILE A 201 5.78 -14.31 3.24
C ILE A 201 6.97 -14.88 2.47
N SER A 202 7.70 -15.84 3.04
CA SER A 202 8.87 -16.40 2.38
C SER A 202 8.53 -17.23 1.15
N SER A 203 7.42 -17.95 1.17
CA SER A 203 6.93 -18.69 0.03
C SER A 203 6.62 -17.77 -1.15
N VAL A 204 5.74 -16.79 -0.95
CA VAL A 204 5.29 -15.92 -2.03
C VAL A 204 6.40 -14.96 -2.47
N PHE A 205 7.06 -14.28 -1.51
CA PHE A 205 8.04 -13.24 -1.83
C PHE A 205 9.44 -13.81 -2.16
N GLY A 206 9.76 -15.01 -1.69
CA GLY A 206 11.01 -15.68 -2.00
C GLY A 206 10.98 -16.57 -3.25
N THR A 207 9.81 -17.07 -3.67
CA THR A 207 9.74 -18.05 -4.76
C THR A 207 8.76 -17.74 -5.88
N VAL A 208 7.65 -17.01 -5.60
CA VAL A 208 6.62 -16.71 -6.59
C VAL A 208 6.88 -15.35 -7.26
N VAL A 209 6.72 -14.25 -6.52
CA VAL A 209 6.94 -12.90 -7.04
C VAL A 209 8.40 -12.46 -6.99
N GLY A 210 9.18 -13.05 -6.08
CA GLY A 210 10.62 -12.92 -5.97
C GLY A 210 11.37 -14.16 -6.42
N THR A 211 12.68 -14.10 -6.34
CA THR A 211 13.61 -15.23 -6.53
C THR A 211 14.34 -15.58 -5.24
N ASP A 212 14.21 -14.73 -4.22
CA ASP A 212 14.81 -14.88 -2.91
C ASP A 212 14.17 -13.90 -1.92
N PHE A 213 14.23 -14.23 -0.62
CA PHE A 213 13.82 -13.36 0.48
C PHE A 213 14.89 -13.29 1.54
N ASP A 214 15.55 -12.14 1.64
CA ASP A 214 16.60 -11.84 2.60
C ASP A 214 16.01 -11.40 3.93
N TYR A 215 15.93 -12.32 4.88
CA TYR A 215 15.41 -12.07 6.23
C TYR A 215 16.30 -11.11 7.04
N GLU A 216 17.62 -11.20 6.87
CA GLU A 216 18.56 -10.35 7.60
C GLU A 216 18.35 -8.89 7.18
N ALA A 217 18.28 -8.63 5.88
CA ALA A 217 18.01 -7.31 5.34
C ALA A 217 16.61 -6.79 5.75
N ALA A 218 15.58 -7.63 5.75
CA ALA A 218 14.23 -7.26 6.16
C ALA A 218 14.17 -6.91 7.66
N CYS A 219 14.91 -7.59 8.51
CA CYS A 219 14.89 -7.41 9.97
C CYS A 219 15.96 -6.43 10.48
N GLU A 220 16.86 -5.94 9.63
CA GLU A 220 17.94 -5.04 10.05
C GLU A 220 17.40 -3.79 10.76
N GLY A 221 17.84 -3.56 12.01
CA GLY A 221 17.41 -2.44 12.84
C GLY A 221 15.90 -2.44 13.17
N LEU A 222 15.26 -3.61 13.17
CA LEU A 222 13.84 -3.74 13.54
C LEU A 222 13.65 -3.29 15.00
N GLY A 223 12.65 -2.41 15.23
CA GLY A 223 12.38 -1.81 16.54
C GLY A 223 13.22 -0.58 16.87
N GLU A 224 14.32 -0.33 16.16
CA GLU A 224 15.19 0.83 16.35
C GLU A 224 15.07 1.85 15.22
N ARG A 225 15.00 1.39 13.98
CA ARG A 225 14.87 2.19 12.78
C ARG A 225 13.53 1.97 12.12
N PHE A 226 12.74 3.02 11.95
CA PHE A 226 11.50 3.01 11.18
C PHE A 226 11.75 3.49 9.76
N GLU A 227 11.44 2.67 8.76
CA GLU A 227 11.71 2.95 7.34
C GLU A 227 11.00 4.21 6.82
N ILE A 228 9.90 4.63 7.43
CA ILE A 228 9.22 5.89 7.10
C ILE A 228 10.11 7.11 7.27
N THR A 229 11.17 7.03 8.09
CA THR A 229 12.12 8.14 8.27
C THR A 229 13.10 8.29 7.10
N ARG A 230 13.18 7.26 6.25
CA ARG A 230 14.07 7.18 5.08
C ARG A 230 13.35 7.40 3.75
N ASN A 231 12.08 7.87 3.80
CA ASN A 231 11.31 8.17 2.60
C ASN A 231 11.84 9.41 1.88
N TYR A 232 11.47 9.55 0.61
CA TYR A 232 11.62 10.78 -0.16
C TYR A 232 10.23 11.31 -0.55
N PHE A 233 10.15 12.63 -0.80
CA PHE A 233 9.01 13.25 -1.46
C PHE A 233 9.36 13.58 -2.91
N LYS A 234 8.40 13.50 -3.82
CA LYS A 234 8.59 13.86 -5.21
C LYS A 234 8.38 15.36 -5.41
N LEU A 235 9.27 15.98 -6.16
CA LEU A 235 9.17 17.39 -6.60
C LEU A 235 8.72 17.50 -8.05
N HIS A 236 8.75 16.39 -8.80
CA HIS A 236 8.35 16.30 -10.20
C HIS A 236 7.33 15.18 -10.37
N ALA A 237 6.30 15.43 -11.19
CA ALA A 237 5.23 14.48 -11.49
C ALA A 237 5.73 13.39 -12.47
N CYS A 238 6.63 12.53 -12.02
CA CYS A 238 7.20 11.45 -12.82
C CYS A 238 7.85 10.37 -11.94
N CYS A 239 8.28 9.30 -12.59
CA CYS A 239 9.07 8.24 -11.94
C CYS A 239 10.34 8.83 -11.29
N ARG A 240 10.67 8.40 -10.07
CA ARG A 240 11.82 8.89 -9.28
C ARG A 240 13.15 8.82 -10.04
N TYR A 241 13.30 7.87 -10.96
CA TYR A 241 14.52 7.73 -11.77
C TYR A 241 14.82 8.95 -12.66
N ASN A 242 13.80 9.77 -13.00
CA ASN A 242 13.96 10.95 -13.84
C ASN A 242 14.30 12.22 -13.05
N HIS A 243 14.12 12.21 -11.71
CA HIS A 243 14.27 13.42 -10.89
C HIS A 243 15.68 14.02 -10.98
N ALA A 244 16.73 13.20 -10.90
CA ALA A 244 18.09 13.70 -10.97
C ALA A 244 18.41 14.41 -12.29
N ALA A 245 17.83 13.94 -13.40
CA ALA A 245 17.97 14.60 -14.70
C ALA A 245 17.20 15.92 -14.74
N LEU A 246 15.99 15.96 -14.16
CA LEU A 246 15.18 17.19 -14.08
C LEU A 246 15.78 18.22 -13.13
N ASP A 247 16.39 17.79 -12.04
CA ASP A 247 17.07 18.67 -11.09
C ASP A 247 18.35 19.29 -11.68
N ALA A 248 18.92 18.69 -12.74
CA ALA A 248 20.12 19.16 -13.41
C ALA A 248 19.84 20.13 -14.57
N LEU A 249 18.58 20.30 -14.98
CA LEU A 249 18.14 21.23 -16.05
C LEU A 249 17.85 22.60 -15.50
#